data_0e885cef1ecb0e2d24dd0707c718933a
#
_entry.id   0e885cef1ecb0e2d24dd0707c718933a
#
_cell.length_a   1.000
_cell.length_b   1.000
_cell.length_c   1.000
_cell.angle_alpha   90.00
_cell.angle_beta   90.00
_cell.angle_gamma   90.00
#
_symmetry.space_group_name_H-M   'P 1'
#
loop_
_entity.id
_entity.type
_entity.pdbx_description
1 polymer ?
#
loop_
_entity_poly.entity_id
_entity_poly.type
_entity_poly.pdbx_seq_one_letter_code
_entity_poly.pdbx_strand_id
1 'polypeptide(L)'
;MDTLDLQGTSDKIKKTQYFNLLTWAWEIMSRDRSEKVLLVCDEAYLLVDTHVPQSLIFLRNVAKRARKYEAGLIIISHSVVDFLDPSVKLYGQALMDLPSYKILMGCDGVNLSETTELYNLTELEQELLFNKKRKYALFFAGSKRMLVKFDVPDYRLRLIGTSGGR
;
A
#
# COMPACT_ATOMS: atom_id res chain seq x y z
N MET A 1 14.16 8.37 -6.07
CA MET A 1 13.88 8.69 -7.48
C MET A 1 12.55 9.41 -7.50
N ASP A 2 12.52 10.59 -8.07
CA ASP A 2 11.32 11.43 -8.16
C ASP A 2 10.55 11.09 -9.44
N THR A 3 9.23 10.95 -9.33
CA THR A 3 8.34 10.67 -10.47
C THR A 3 7.50 11.89 -10.87
N LEU A 4 7.77 13.06 -10.29
CA LEU A 4 7.04 14.31 -10.56
C LEU A 4 7.05 14.68 -12.04
N ASP A 5 8.18 14.48 -12.72
CA ASP A 5 8.32 14.77 -14.15
C ASP A 5 7.44 13.89 -15.04
N LEU A 6 6.93 12.77 -14.52
CA LEU A 6 6.03 11.89 -15.25
C LEU A 6 4.58 12.38 -15.24
N GLN A 7 4.20 13.30 -14.38
CA GLN A 7 2.80 13.73 -14.22
C GLN A 7 2.23 14.37 -15.49
N GLY A 8 3.07 15.04 -16.30
CA GLY A 8 2.68 15.65 -17.58
C GLY A 8 2.70 14.72 -18.79
N THR A 9 3.10 13.45 -18.63
CA THR A 9 3.24 12.51 -19.76
C THR A 9 1.98 11.66 -19.96
N SER A 10 1.89 10.98 -21.13
CA SER A 10 0.77 10.07 -21.41
C SER A 10 0.77 8.90 -20.42
N ASP A 11 -0.42 8.39 -20.11
CA ASP A 11 -0.58 7.26 -19.16
C ASP A 11 0.21 6.02 -19.60
N LYS A 12 0.33 5.78 -20.90
CA LYS A 12 1.13 4.66 -21.42
C LYS A 12 2.61 4.81 -21.04
N ILE A 13 3.16 6.01 -21.12
CA ILE A 13 4.54 6.29 -20.74
C ILE A 13 4.72 6.12 -19.24
N LYS A 14 3.81 6.67 -18.41
CA LYS A 14 3.83 6.53 -16.96
C LYS A 14 3.86 5.06 -16.55
N LYS A 15 2.94 4.25 -17.08
CA LYS A 15 2.83 2.81 -16.77
C LYS A 15 4.09 2.06 -17.15
N THR A 16 4.66 2.34 -18.32
CA THR A 16 5.92 1.73 -18.75
C THR A 16 7.07 2.09 -17.82
N GLN A 17 7.16 3.34 -17.39
CA GLN A 17 8.21 3.78 -16.46
C GLN A 17 8.04 3.18 -15.07
N TYR A 18 6.82 3.10 -14.54
CA TYR A 18 6.55 2.42 -13.28
C TYR A 18 6.96 0.95 -13.34
N PHE A 19 6.66 0.26 -14.43
CA PHE A 19 7.07 -1.13 -14.60
C PHE A 19 8.59 -1.28 -14.65
N ASN A 20 9.28 -0.40 -15.36
CA ASN A 20 10.75 -0.36 -15.42
C ASN A 20 11.36 -0.11 -14.02
N LEU A 21 10.78 0.82 -13.24
CA LEU A 21 11.21 1.10 -11.88
C LEU A 21 11.03 -0.10 -10.95
N LEU A 22 9.90 -0.77 -11.04
CA LEU A 22 9.65 -1.99 -10.27
C LEU A 22 10.62 -3.10 -10.64
N THR A 23 10.91 -3.28 -11.93
CA THR A 23 11.87 -4.28 -12.42
C THR A 23 13.27 -3.98 -11.90
N TRP A 24 13.70 -2.73 -11.97
CA TRP A 24 14.98 -2.29 -11.43
C TRP A 24 15.07 -2.48 -9.91
N ALA A 25 14.01 -2.12 -9.19
CA ALA A 25 13.94 -2.35 -7.73
C ALA A 25 14.07 -3.84 -7.39
N TRP A 26 13.41 -4.70 -8.16
CA TRP A 26 13.55 -6.15 -7.99
C TRP A 26 14.98 -6.64 -8.25
N GLU A 27 15.63 -6.11 -9.26
CA GLU A 27 17.02 -6.47 -9.57
C GLU A 27 17.95 -6.12 -8.41
N ILE A 28 17.78 -4.94 -7.80
CA ILE A 28 18.54 -4.55 -6.60
C ILE A 28 18.23 -5.51 -5.44
N MET A 29 16.94 -5.76 -5.16
CA MET A 29 16.53 -6.65 -4.07
C MET A 29 17.03 -8.07 -4.21
N SER A 30 17.17 -8.56 -5.45
CA SER A 30 17.57 -9.94 -5.74
C SER A 30 19.05 -10.16 -5.89
N ARG A 31 19.84 -9.09 -6.04
CA ARG A 31 21.27 -9.15 -6.33
C ARG A 31 22.09 -9.66 -5.15
N ASP A 32 21.84 -9.10 -3.97
CA ASP A 32 22.60 -9.41 -2.77
C ASP A 32 21.65 -9.67 -1.59
N ARG A 33 21.72 -10.88 -1.05
CA ARG A 33 20.88 -11.29 0.09
C ARG A 33 21.50 -10.93 1.44
N SER A 34 22.72 -10.44 1.47
CA SER A 34 23.37 -9.96 2.68
C SER A 34 22.82 -8.60 3.12
N GLU A 35 22.28 -7.85 2.16
CA GLU A 35 21.65 -6.55 2.41
C GLU A 35 20.14 -6.67 2.61
N LYS A 36 19.63 -5.98 3.65
CA LYS A 36 18.20 -5.86 3.86
C LYS A 36 17.65 -4.70 3.05
N VAL A 37 16.75 -5.00 2.12
CA VAL A 37 16.16 -3.99 1.23
C VAL A 37 14.68 -3.81 1.56
N LEU A 38 14.24 -2.56 1.61
CA LEU A 38 12.83 -2.20 1.78
C LEU A 38 12.34 -1.44 0.55
N LEU A 39 11.37 -2.02 -0.15
CA LEU A 39 10.66 -1.34 -1.22
C LEU A 39 9.39 -0.70 -0.67
N VAL A 40 9.27 0.61 -0.80
CA VAL A 40 8.08 1.37 -0.41
C VAL A 40 7.37 1.85 -1.66
N CYS A 41 6.15 1.41 -1.85
CA CYS A 41 5.26 1.84 -2.93
C CYS A 41 4.19 2.75 -2.33
N ASP A 42 4.42 4.05 -2.38
CA ASP A 42 3.42 5.05 -2.04
C ASP A 42 2.50 5.31 -3.24
N GLU A 43 1.26 5.69 -2.97
CA GLU A 43 0.21 5.87 -3.98
C GLU A 43 0.06 4.64 -4.91
N ALA A 44 0.06 3.45 -4.30
CA ALA A 44 0.15 2.18 -5.04
C ALA A 44 -1.04 1.93 -5.99
N TYR A 45 -2.16 2.66 -5.84
CA TYR A 45 -3.27 2.61 -6.80
C TYR A 45 -2.83 3.04 -8.22
N LEU A 46 -1.79 3.87 -8.35
CA LEU A 46 -1.23 4.24 -9.66
C LEU A 46 -0.65 3.05 -10.43
N LEU A 47 -0.36 1.95 -9.74
CA LEU A 47 0.14 0.71 -10.33
C LEU A 47 -0.99 -0.25 -10.73
N VAL A 48 -2.23 0.08 -10.37
CA VAL A 48 -3.42 -0.69 -10.74
C VAL A 48 -3.91 -0.23 -12.10
N ASP A 49 -3.81 -1.13 -13.07
CA ASP A 49 -4.33 -0.90 -14.41
C ASP A 49 -5.13 -2.12 -14.86
N THR A 50 -6.40 -1.92 -15.11
CA THR A 50 -7.33 -2.97 -15.55
C THR A 50 -7.01 -3.51 -16.93
N HIS A 51 -6.40 -2.69 -17.79
CA HIS A 51 -6.00 -3.10 -19.15
C HIS A 51 -4.59 -3.69 -19.22
N VAL A 52 -3.72 -3.33 -18.25
CA VAL A 52 -2.32 -3.74 -18.23
C VAL A 52 -1.94 -4.17 -16.80
N PRO A 53 -2.38 -5.33 -16.33
CA PRO A 53 -2.20 -5.75 -14.94
C PRO A 53 -0.77 -6.14 -14.58
N GLN A 54 0.20 -5.97 -15.47
CA GLN A 54 1.59 -6.45 -15.31
C GLN A 54 2.27 -5.87 -14.07
N SER A 55 2.06 -4.60 -13.77
CA SER A 55 2.63 -3.97 -12.57
C SER A 55 2.07 -4.61 -11.29
N LEU A 56 0.77 -4.88 -11.27
CA LEU A 56 0.11 -5.52 -10.13
C LEU A 56 0.55 -6.98 -9.97
N ILE A 57 0.68 -7.72 -11.08
CA ILE A 57 1.21 -9.08 -11.11
C ILE A 57 2.65 -9.09 -10.57
N PHE A 58 3.45 -8.12 -10.99
CA PHE A 58 4.82 -7.96 -10.54
C PHE A 58 4.88 -7.73 -9.04
N LEU A 59 4.14 -6.76 -8.51
CA LEU A 59 4.07 -6.48 -7.07
C LEU A 59 3.65 -7.71 -6.25
N ARG A 60 2.65 -8.44 -6.72
CA ARG A 60 2.24 -9.71 -6.10
C ARG A 60 3.40 -10.72 -6.06
N ASN A 61 4.15 -10.84 -7.13
CA ASN A 61 5.28 -11.77 -7.20
C ASN A 61 6.43 -11.31 -6.27
N VAL A 62 6.69 -10.01 -6.19
CA VAL A 62 7.62 -9.42 -5.21
C VAL A 62 7.16 -9.75 -3.79
N ALA A 63 5.91 -9.46 -3.45
CA ALA A 63 5.34 -9.73 -2.13
C ALA A 63 5.50 -11.19 -1.70
N LYS A 64 5.29 -12.15 -2.62
CA LYS A 64 5.47 -13.58 -2.35
C LYS A 64 6.92 -14.01 -2.15
N ARG A 65 7.87 -13.30 -2.73
CA ARG A 65 9.28 -13.68 -2.79
C ARG A 65 10.18 -12.86 -1.89
N ALA A 66 9.77 -11.65 -1.50
CA ALA A 66 10.58 -10.68 -0.76
C ALA A 66 11.29 -11.32 0.44
N ARG A 67 10.56 -12.09 1.25
CA ARG A 67 11.12 -12.80 2.40
C ARG A 67 12.33 -13.69 2.07
N LYS A 68 12.34 -14.34 0.90
CA LYS A 68 13.46 -15.18 0.47
C LYS A 68 14.74 -14.38 0.20
N TYR A 69 14.59 -13.08 -0.05
CA TYR A 69 15.69 -12.16 -0.40
C TYR A 69 16.01 -11.18 0.73
N GLU A 70 15.58 -11.47 1.97
CA GLU A 70 15.74 -10.57 3.13
C GLU A 70 15.18 -9.17 2.86
N ALA A 71 14.18 -9.10 1.98
CA ALA A 71 13.56 -7.86 1.55
C ALA A 71 12.16 -7.69 2.13
N GLY A 72 11.75 -6.46 2.32
CA GLY A 72 10.39 -6.06 2.72
C GLY A 72 9.68 -5.27 1.63
N LEU A 73 8.35 -5.33 1.63
CA LEU A 73 7.50 -4.52 0.76
C LEU A 73 6.48 -3.80 1.63
N ILE A 74 6.41 -2.47 1.48
CA ILE A 74 5.37 -1.63 2.06
C ILE A 74 4.54 -1.07 0.90
N ILE A 75 3.25 -1.29 0.96
CA ILE A 75 2.29 -0.75 -0.01
C ILE A 75 1.40 0.25 0.74
N ILE A 76 1.32 1.46 0.23
CA ILE A 76 0.50 2.54 0.78
C ILE A 76 -0.51 2.95 -0.29
N SER A 77 -1.78 2.94 0.06
CA SER A 77 -2.86 3.37 -0.82
C SER A 77 -3.99 3.98 0.00
N HIS A 78 -4.71 4.91 -0.58
CA HIS A 78 -5.88 5.51 0.04
C HIS A 78 -7.21 4.84 -0.38
N SER A 79 -7.17 3.94 -1.36
CA SER A 79 -8.34 3.22 -1.86
C SER A 79 -8.09 1.71 -1.89
N VAL A 80 -8.98 0.95 -1.29
CA VAL A 80 -9.03 -0.52 -1.38
C VAL A 80 -9.76 -0.93 -2.66
N VAL A 81 -10.74 -0.14 -3.08
CA VAL A 81 -11.63 -0.43 -4.20
C VAL A 81 -10.86 -0.66 -5.50
N ASP A 82 -9.80 0.13 -5.74
CA ASP A 82 -8.99 0.00 -6.95
C ASP A 82 -8.36 -1.39 -7.10
N PHE A 83 -7.99 -2.02 -5.99
CA PHE A 83 -7.40 -3.35 -5.97
C PHE A 83 -8.43 -4.48 -6.08
N LEU A 84 -9.70 -4.17 -5.89
CA LEU A 84 -10.80 -5.13 -5.90
C LEU A 84 -11.63 -5.09 -7.19
N ASP A 85 -11.24 -4.26 -8.17
CA ASP A 85 -11.88 -4.25 -9.49
C ASP A 85 -11.90 -5.67 -10.07
N PRO A 86 -13.04 -6.16 -10.59
CA PRO A 86 -13.20 -7.53 -11.08
C PRO A 86 -12.11 -7.98 -12.07
N SER A 87 -11.58 -7.08 -12.88
CA SER A 87 -10.56 -7.39 -13.89
C SER A 87 -9.16 -7.63 -13.30
N VAL A 88 -8.89 -7.14 -12.11
CA VAL A 88 -7.59 -7.25 -11.40
C VAL A 88 -7.70 -7.90 -10.02
N LYS A 89 -8.91 -8.22 -9.56
CA LYS A 89 -9.22 -8.70 -8.21
C LYS A 89 -8.30 -9.85 -7.77
N LEU A 90 -8.01 -10.80 -8.66
CA LEU A 90 -7.14 -11.93 -8.35
C LEU A 90 -5.74 -11.49 -7.85
N TYR A 91 -5.21 -10.42 -8.41
CA TYR A 91 -3.89 -9.91 -8.07
C TYR A 91 -3.94 -8.91 -6.93
N GLY A 92 -4.94 -8.03 -6.95
CA GLY A 92 -5.15 -7.00 -5.94
C GLY A 92 -5.48 -7.59 -4.57
N GLN A 93 -6.42 -8.51 -4.50
CA GLN A 93 -6.79 -9.21 -3.27
C GLN A 93 -5.58 -9.94 -2.67
N ALA A 94 -4.76 -10.59 -3.50
CA ALA A 94 -3.55 -11.23 -3.01
C ALA A 94 -2.58 -10.24 -2.34
N LEU A 95 -2.49 -9.00 -2.82
CA LEU A 95 -1.68 -7.95 -2.17
C LEU A 95 -2.29 -7.48 -0.85
N MET A 96 -3.60 -7.53 -0.71
CA MET A 96 -4.28 -7.19 0.54
C MET A 96 -4.16 -8.31 1.58
N ASP A 97 -4.13 -9.58 1.15
CA ASP A 97 -4.08 -10.74 2.04
C ASP A 97 -2.66 -11.10 2.51
N LEU A 98 -1.67 -11.00 1.62
CA LEU A 98 -0.28 -11.41 1.88
C LEU A 98 0.42 -10.69 3.05
N PRO A 99 0.21 -9.37 3.31
CA PRO A 99 0.91 -8.68 4.36
C PRO A 99 0.59 -9.24 5.75
N SER A 100 1.65 -9.54 6.53
CA SER A 100 1.51 -9.92 7.93
C SER A 100 1.12 -8.74 8.83
N TYR A 101 1.45 -7.53 8.40
CA TYR A 101 1.10 -6.29 9.08
C TYR A 101 0.23 -5.43 8.18
N LYS A 102 -0.88 -4.94 8.71
CA LYS A 102 -1.76 -4.02 7.99
C LYS A 102 -2.13 -2.86 8.92
N ILE A 103 -2.20 -1.67 8.35
CA ILE A 103 -2.60 -0.47 9.08
C ILE A 103 -3.79 0.11 8.33
N LEU A 104 -4.97 0.02 8.91
CA LEU A 104 -6.18 0.60 8.34
C LEU A 104 -6.44 1.94 9.03
N MET A 105 -6.37 2.99 8.24
CA MET A 105 -6.72 4.35 8.69
C MET A 105 -8.18 4.64 8.40
N GLY A 106 -8.68 5.78 8.89
CA GLY A 106 -10.09 6.16 8.71
C GLY A 106 -10.51 6.21 7.25
N CYS A 107 -11.64 5.60 6.95
CA CYS A 107 -12.28 5.58 5.63
C CYS A 107 -13.79 5.60 5.77
N ASP A 108 -14.50 5.86 4.67
CA ASP A 108 -15.96 5.89 4.60
C ASP A 108 -16.48 5.34 3.27
N GLY A 109 -17.80 5.35 3.12
CA GLY A 109 -18.48 4.97 1.89
C GLY A 109 -18.09 3.57 1.40
N VAL A 110 -17.85 3.47 0.10
CA VAL A 110 -17.52 2.19 -0.56
C VAL A 110 -16.22 1.60 -0.03
N ASN A 111 -15.22 2.42 0.27
CA ASN A 111 -13.97 1.94 0.86
C ASN A 111 -14.18 1.26 2.22
N LEU A 112 -15.04 1.80 3.07
CA LEU A 112 -15.36 1.17 4.36
C LEU A 112 -16.11 -0.15 4.16
N SER A 113 -17.08 -0.19 3.24
CA SER A 113 -17.84 -1.40 2.93
C SER A 113 -16.92 -2.52 2.43
N GLU A 114 -16.10 -2.24 1.44
CA GLU A 114 -15.16 -3.21 0.87
C GLU A 114 -14.10 -3.66 1.90
N THR A 115 -13.60 -2.72 2.72
CA THR A 115 -12.65 -3.04 3.79
C THR A 115 -13.30 -3.93 4.85
N THR A 116 -14.57 -3.66 5.17
CA THR A 116 -15.35 -4.46 6.13
C THR A 116 -15.52 -5.88 5.64
N GLU A 117 -15.92 -6.06 4.39
CA GLU A 117 -16.10 -7.38 3.80
C GLU A 117 -14.76 -8.13 3.71
N LEU A 118 -13.72 -7.47 3.20
CA LEU A 118 -12.40 -8.05 3.00
C LEU A 118 -11.77 -8.57 4.30
N TYR A 119 -11.93 -7.84 5.40
CA TYR A 119 -11.28 -8.18 6.67
C TYR A 119 -12.25 -8.65 7.76
N ASN A 120 -13.55 -8.81 7.45
CA ASN A 120 -14.60 -9.16 8.40
C ASN A 120 -14.52 -8.28 9.66
N LEU A 121 -14.67 -6.97 9.46
CA LEU A 121 -14.58 -6.00 10.56
C LEU A 121 -15.81 -6.09 11.45
N THR A 122 -15.61 -6.04 12.77
CA THR A 122 -16.69 -5.90 13.74
C THR A 122 -17.32 -4.50 13.65
N GLU A 123 -18.52 -4.34 14.18
CA GLU A 123 -19.20 -3.02 14.23
C GLU A 123 -18.34 -1.95 14.90
N LEU A 124 -17.66 -2.30 16.00
CA LEU A 124 -16.76 -1.39 16.71
C LEU A 124 -15.56 -0.96 15.84
N GLU A 125 -14.98 -1.89 15.08
CA GLU A 125 -13.87 -1.60 14.16
C GLU A 125 -14.32 -0.71 13.00
N GLN A 126 -15.54 -0.94 12.48
CA GLN A 126 -16.13 -0.10 11.43
C GLN A 126 -16.39 1.32 11.93
N GLU A 127 -16.98 1.47 13.12
CA GLU A 127 -17.20 2.77 13.75
C GLU A 127 -15.88 3.54 13.95
N LEU A 128 -14.85 2.85 14.37
CA LEU A 128 -13.52 3.41 14.56
C LEU A 128 -12.96 3.99 13.25
N LEU A 129 -13.06 3.24 12.15
CA LEU A 129 -12.60 3.70 10.84
C LEU A 129 -13.48 4.83 10.29
N PHE A 130 -14.79 4.72 10.45
CA PHE A 130 -15.75 5.74 10.01
C PHE A 130 -15.52 7.10 10.68
N ASN A 131 -15.20 7.10 11.97
CA ASN A 131 -14.96 8.32 12.74
C ASN A 131 -13.69 9.08 12.31
N LYS A 132 -12.80 8.48 11.51
CA LYS A 132 -11.60 9.10 10.94
C LYS A 132 -10.77 9.90 11.95
N LYS A 133 -10.70 9.41 13.19
CA LYS A 133 -9.97 10.10 14.25
C LYS A 133 -8.48 10.17 13.91
N ARG A 134 -7.95 11.38 13.81
CA ARG A 134 -6.54 11.61 13.47
C ARG A 134 -5.61 10.88 14.44
N LYS A 135 -4.52 10.32 13.91
CA LYS A 135 -3.50 9.54 14.63
C LYS A 135 -3.99 8.15 15.10
N TYR A 136 -5.22 7.75 14.85
CA TYR A 136 -5.70 6.42 15.20
C TYR A 136 -5.81 5.53 13.96
N ALA A 137 -5.50 4.25 14.15
CA ALA A 137 -5.64 3.24 13.12
C ALA A 137 -5.96 1.87 13.75
N LEU A 138 -6.55 1.01 12.96
CA LEU A 138 -6.68 -0.41 13.28
C LEU A 138 -5.44 -1.12 12.73
N PHE A 139 -4.66 -1.71 13.61
CA PHE A 139 -3.44 -2.41 13.28
C PHE A 139 -3.63 -3.93 13.36
N PHE A 140 -3.23 -4.60 12.30
CA PHE A 140 -3.20 -6.06 12.23
C PHE A 140 -1.76 -6.54 12.34
N ALA A 141 -1.55 -7.54 13.20
CA ALA A 141 -0.29 -8.28 13.32
C ALA A 141 -0.60 -9.78 13.25
N GLY A 142 -0.53 -10.34 12.05
CA GLY A 142 -1.05 -11.67 11.78
C GLY A 142 -2.57 -11.75 12.06
N SER A 143 -2.96 -12.62 12.99
CA SER A 143 -4.37 -12.78 13.42
C SER A 143 -4.81 -11.77 14.50
N LYS A 144 -3.88 -11.05 15.10
CA LYS A 144 -4.20 -10.08 16.16
C LYS A 144 -4.59 -8.75 15.56
N ARG A 145 -5.61 -8.12 16.15
CA ARG A 145 -6.09 -6.78 15.79
C ARG A 145 -6.03 -5.90 17.02
N MET A 146 -5.62 -4.66 16.85
CA MET A 146 -5.55 -3.70 17.94
C MET A 146 -5.74 -2.28 17.45
N LEU A 147 -6.41 -1.47 18.25
CA LEU A 147 -6.43 -0.03 18.05
C LEU A 147 -5.08 0.54 18.45
N VAL A 148 -4.46 1.29 17.56
CA VAL A 148 -3.21 1.99 17.81
C VAL A 148 -3.39 3.50 17.68
N LYS A 149 -2.66 4.24 18.52
CA LYS A 149 -2.52 5.68 18.39
C LYS A 149 -1.07 5.98 18.05
N PHE A 150 -0.87 6.67 16.92
CA PHE A 150 0.45 7.14 16.54
C PHE A 150 0.74 8.47 17.24
N ASP A 151 1.70 8.47 18.15
CA ASP A 151 2.16 9.66 18.81
C ASP A 151 3.53 10.06 18.24
N VAL A 152 3.50 11.10 17.40
CA VAL A 152 4.70 11.60 16.72
C VAL A 152 5.19 12.82 17.49
N PRO A 153 6.42 12.81 18.00
CA PRO A 153 7.00 13.95 18.71
C PRO A 153 7.06 15.21 17.82
N ASP A 154 6.86 16.38 18.42
CA ASP A 154 6.79 17.65 17.68
C ASP A 154 8.02 17.93 16.83
N TYR A 155 9.22 17.55 17.31
CA TYR A 155 10.44 17.75 16.53
C TYR A 155 10.42 16.96 15.21
N ARG A 156 9.85 15.75 15.20
CA ARG A 156 9.67 14.97 13.97
C ARG A 156 8.64 15.61 13.05
N LEU A 157 7.52 16.08 13.61
CA LEU A 157 6.50 16.78 12.83
C LEU A 157 7.07 18.02 12.14
N ARG A 158 8.01 18.74 12.75
CA ARG A 158 8.69 19.88 12.12
C ARG A 158 9.60 19.48 10.95
N LEU A 159 10.16 18.27 10.99
CA LEU A 159 11.10 17.79 9.96
C LEU A 159 10.37 17.12 8.79
N ILE A 160 9.30 16.35 9.07
CA ILE A 160 8.63 15.50 8.07
C ILE A 160 7.15 15.86 7.86
N GLY A 161 6.58 16.64 8.77
CA GLY A 161 5.18 17.03 8.66
C GLY A 161 5.01 18.05 7.56
N THR A 162 4.34 17.68 6.51
CA THR A 162 3.63 18.66 5.69
C THR A 162 2.59 19.28 6.62
N SER A 163 2.73 20.57 6.96
CA SER A 163 1.71 21.32 7.68
C SER A 163 0.42 21.19 6.87
N GLY A 164 -0.35 20.17 7.26
CA GLY A 164 -1.44 19.57 6.50
C GLY A 164 -2.25 20.57 5.74
N GLY A 165 -2.40 20.28 4.47
CA GLY A 165 -3.13 21.03 3.47
C GLY A 165 -3.86 22.27 3.98
N ARG A 166 -3.27 23.42 3.74
CA ARG A 166 -4.01 24.66 3.67
C ARG A 166 -4.63 24.76 2.31
#